data_2d1cc8b21eba6cbd1d087dc7a3e40a6e
#
_entry.id   2d1cc8b21eba6cbd1d087dc7a3e40a6e
#
_cell.length_a   1.000
_cell.length_b   1.000
_cell.length_c   1.000
_cell.angle_alpha   90.00
_cell.angle_beta   90.00
_cell.angle_gamma   90.00
#
_symmetry.space_group_name_H-M   'P 1'
#
loop_
_entity.id
_entity.type
_entity.pdbx_description
1 polymer ?
#
loop_
_entity_poly.entity_id
_entity_poly.type
_entity_poly.pdbx_seq_one_letter_code
_entity_poly.pdbx_strand_id
1 'polypeptide(L)'
;MAKTAVKPAKAAKGALDVGDKAPDFTLKSDEEKTVSLSQLKGKKVVLYFYPKDDTPGCTKEACSFRDGFSVIQKKGAIVLGVSTDSVESHKKFKEKFNLNFPLLSDADKKVVNAYGVWKEKALYGRKYMGIERTTFVIDENGKIKRVFPKVKVDGHYDEVLAEL
;
A
#
# COMPACT_ATOMS: atom_id res chain seq x y z
N MET A 1 -20.19 15.97 18.35
CA MET A 1 -19.27 16.22 17.42
C MET A 1 -17.94 16.53 17.92
N ALA A 2 -17.72 16.62 19.15
CA ALA A 2 -16.40 16.88 19.71
C ALA A 2 -15.36 15.87 19.27
N LYS A 3 -15.79 14.70 18.87
CA LYS A 3 -14.86 13.69 18.46
C LYS A 3 -13.95 14.09 17.32
N THR A 4 -14.34 15.06 16.54
CA THR A 4 -13.50 15.46 15.44
C THR A 4 -12.28 16.22 15.89
N ALA A 5 -12.31 16.77 17.07
CA ALA A 5 -11.18 17.55 17.55
C ALA A 5 -9.94 16.69 17.82
N VAL A 6 -10.13 15.41 18.05
CA VAL A 6 -9.00 14.55 18.37
C VAL A 6 -8.23 14.16 17.10
N LYS A 7 -8.93 14.08 16.01
CA LYS A 7 -8.30 13.60 14.78
C LYS A 7 -7.21 14.48 14.21
N PRO A 8 -7.31 15.80 14.31
CA PRO A 8 -6.23 16.65 13.80
C PRO A 8 -4.88 16.33 14.42
N ALA A 9 -4.87 15.96 15.68
CA ALA A 9 -3.61 15.66 16.33
C ALA A 9 -2.94 14.43 15.72
N LYS A 10 -3.73 13.42 15.40
CA LYS A 10 -3.19 12.23 14.76
C LYS A 10 -2.70 12.55 13.35
N ALA A 11 -3.47 13.32 12.64
CA ALA A 11 -3.08 13.69 11.29
C ALA A 11 -1.78 14.49 11.30
N ALA A 12 -1.61 15.33 12.30
CA ALA A 12 -0.41 16.14 12.39
C ALA A 12 0.85 15.29 12.58
N LYS A 13 0.69 14.10 13.15
CA LYS A 13 1.80 13.17 13.32
C LYS A 13 1.99 12.24 12.15
N GLY A 14 1.16 12.33 11.14
CA GLY A 14 1.24 11.48 9.97
C GLY A 14 0.76 10.07 10.17
N ALA A 15 0.29 9.74 11.37
CA ALA A 15 -0.22 8.40 11.63
C ALA A 15 -1.68 8.30 11.24
N LEU A 16 -2.04 7.23 10.53
CA LEU A 16 -3.41 6.96 10.14
C LEU A 16 -3.93 5.77 10.90
N ASP A 17 -5.19 5.84 11.31
CA ASP A 17 -5.84 4.79 12.08
C ASP A 17 -7.09 4.28 11.38
N VAL A 18 -7.58 3.15 11.89
CA VAL A 18 -8.87 2.61 11.48
C VAL A 18 -9.95 3.67 11.67
N GLY A 19 -10.79 3.84 10.66
CA GLY A 19 -11.85 4.83 10.67
C GLY A 19 -11.50 6.15 10.02
N ASP A 20 -10.21 6.43 9.85
CA ASP A 20 -9.78 7.64 9.17
C ASP A 20 -10.05 7.52 7.68
N LYS A 21 -10.33 8.65 7.05
CA LYS A 21 -10.44 8.68 5.60
C LYS A 21 -9.06 8.43 5.01
N ALA A 22 -8.97 7.48 4.09
CA ALA A 22 -7.71 7.21 3.41
C ALA A 22 -7.36 8.39 2.49
N PRO A 23 -6.15 8.95 2.59
CA PRO A 23 -5.77 10.06 1.71
C PRO A 23 -5.90 9.68 0.24
N ASP A 24 -6.53 10.54 -0.54
CA ASP A 24 -6.64 10.30 -1.98
C ASP A 24 -5.27 10.48 -2.63
N PHE A 25 -5.10 9.83 -3.76
CA PHE A 25 -3.87 9.96 -4.52
C PHE A 25 -4.15 9.71 -5.99
N THR A 26 -3.22 10.15 -6.82
CA THR A 26 -3.24 9.88 -8.25
C THR A 26 -1.82 9.53 -8.64
N LEU A 27 -1.62 8.29 -9.05
CA LEU A 27 -0.29 7.77 -9.38
C LEU A 27 -0.34 7.02 -10.71
N LYS A 28 0.81 6.94 -11.37
CA LYS A 28 0.92 6.14 -12.59
C LYS A 28 1.26 4.71 -12.24
N SER A 29 0.62 3.78 -12.94
CA SER A 29 0.88 2.36 -12.78
C SER A 29 1.99 1.90 -13.72
N ASP A 30 2.37 0.63 -13.57
CA ASP A 30 3.33 -0.03 -14.43
C ASP A 30 2.91 -0.02 -15.91
N GLU A 31 1.62 0.14 -16.17
CA GLU A 31 1.11 0.25 -17.54
C GLU A 31 0.97 1.70 -17.97
N GLU A 32 1.55 2.63 -17.21
CA GLU A 32 1.50 4.07 -17.48
C GLU A 32 0.10 4.65 -17.46
N LYS A 33 -0.83 3.94 -16.80
CA LYS A 33 -2.20 4.42 -16.61
C LYS A 33 -2.30 5.15 -15.29
N THR A 34 -3.12 6.18 -15.26
CA THR A 34 -3.35 6.93 -14.03
C THR A 34 -4.37 6.21 -13.15
N VAL A 35 -4.01 6.00 -11.89
CA VAL A 35 -4.88 5.36 -10.91
C VAL A 35 -5.09 6.32 -9.76
N SER A 36 -6.36 6.60 -9.44
CA SER A 36 -6.73 7.44 -8.31
C SER A 36 -7.57 6.64 -7.34
N LEU A 37 -7.30 6.80 -6.05
CA LEU A 37 -8.07 6.10 -5.03
C LEU A 37 -9.56 6.47 -5.11
N SER A 38 -9.87 7.73 -5.34
CA SER A 38 -11.25 8.19 -5.42
C SER A 38 -12.06 7.49 -6.51
N GLN A 39 -11.38 7.00 -7.55
CA GLN A 39 -12.07 6.28 -8.64
C GLN A 39 -12.41 4.85 -8.27
N LEU A 40 -11.93 4.38 -7.12
CA LEU A 40 -12.12 3.01 -6.69
C LEU A 40 -13.17 2.85 -5.61
N LYS A 41 -13.93 3.90 -5.33
CA LYS A 41 -15.04 3.81 -4.38
C LYS A 41 -16.02 2.74 -4.83
N GLY A 42 -16.57 2.03 -3.87
CA GLY A 42 -17.42 0.89 -4.14
C GLY A 42 -16.69 -0.42 -4.11
N LYS A 43 -15.36 -0.38 -4.04
CA LYS A 43 -14.54 -1.58 -3.91
C LYS A 43 -13.65 -1.46 -2.70
N LYS A 44 -13.38 -2.60 -2.07
CA LYS A 44 -12.35 -2.64 -1.03
C LYS A 44 -10.99 -2.57 -1.71
N VAL A 45 -10.04 -1.91 -1.08
CA VAL A 45 -8.70 -1.75 -1.64
C VAL A 45 -7.68 -2.28 -0.65
N VAL A 46 -6.85 -3.20 -1.10
CA VAL A 46 -5.67 -3.63 -0.35
C VAL A 46 -4.51 -2.80 -0.89
N LEU A 47 -4.13 -1.79 -0.15
CA LEU A 47 -3.08 -0.88 -0.55
C LEU A 47 -1.83 -1.20 0.26
N TYR A 48 -0.85 -1.83 -0.38
CA TYR A 48 0.35 -2.19 0.37
C TYR A 48 1.56 -1.41 -0.15
N PHE A 49 2.34 -0.92 0.82
CA PHE A 49 3.57 -0.17 0.57
C PHE A 49 4.74 -1.08 0.82
N TYR A 50 5.69 -1.12 -0.10
CA TYR A 50 6.87 -1.97 0.04
C TYR A 50 8.13 -1.20 -0.35
N PRO A 51 9.28 -1.57 0.23
CA PRO A 51 10.50 -0.77 0.07
C PRO A 51 11.07 -0.69 -1.33
N LYS A 52 11.12 -1.79 -2.07
CA LYS A 52 11.83 -1.77 -3.35
C LYS A 52 11.48 -2.98 -4.21
N ASP A 53 11.30 -2.73 -5.51
CA ASP A 53 11.04 -3.80 -6.49
C ASP A 53 12.17 -4.83 -6.50
N ASP A 54 11.79 -6.08 -6.73
CA ASP A 54 12.70 -7.18 -6.98
C ASP A 54 13.72 -7.43 -5.86
N THR A 55 13.29 -7.21 -4.63
CA THR A 55 14.04 -7.63 -3.45
C THR A 55 13.36 -8.86 -2.86
N PRO A 56 14.08 -9.70 -2.08
CA PRO A 56 13.50 -10.99 -1.64
C PRO A 56 12.18 -10.88 -0.91
N GLY A 57 12.08 -10.01 0.08
CA GLY A 57 10.82 -9.86 0.83
C GLY A 57 9.70 -9.28 0.00
N CYS A 58 10.01 -8.30 -0.82
CA CYS A 58 8.99 -7.65 -1.66
C CYS A 58 8.50 -8.58 -2.76
N THR A 59 9.40 -9.41 -3.29
CA THR A 59 9.03 -10.41 -4.29
C THR A 59 8.10 -11.45 -3.67
N LYS A 60 8.42 -11.92 -2.46
CA LYS A 60 7.61 -12.92 -1.78
C LYS A 60 6.22 -12.36 -1.48
N GLU A 61 6.14 -11.12 -1.03
CA GLU A 61 4.85 -10.48 -0.76
C GLU A 61 4.02 -10.34 -2.02
N ALA A 62 4.62 -9.83 -3.09
CA ALA A 62 3.93 -9.64 -4.36
C ALA A 62 3.42 -10.97 -4.92
N CYS A 63 4.23 -12.01 -4.84
CA CYS A 63 3.83 -13.32 -5.34
C CYS A 63 2.70 -13.92 -4.52
N SER A 64 2.66 -13.67 -3.21
CA SER A 64 1.56 -14.16 -2.39
C SER A 64 0.23 -13.51 -2.78
N PHE A 65 0.23 -12.20 -3.05
CA PHE A 65 -0.96 -11.52 -3.53
C PHE A 65 -1.33 -11.97 -4.93
N ARG A 66 -0.33 -12.20 -5.79
CA ARG A 66 -0.59 -12.71 -7.14
C ARG A 66 -1.32 -14.05 -7.09
N ASP A 67 -0.82 -14.96 -6.27
CA ASP A 67 -1.38 -16.30 -6.19
C ASP A 67 -2.78 -16.29 -5.60
N GLY A 68 -3.06 -15.40 -4.67
CA GLY A 68 -4.37 -15.30 -4.04
C GLY A 68 -5.29 -14.25 -4.63
N PHE A 69 -4.92 -13.67 -5.75
CA PHE A 69 -5.66 -12.53 -6.31
C PHE A 69 -7.12 -12.86 -6.63
N SER A 70 -7.38 -14.03 -7.18
CA SER A 70 -8.75 -14.39 -7.55
C SER A 70 -9.66 -14.47 -6.33
N VAL A 71 -9.15 -14.93 -5.20
CA VAL A 71 -9.92 -14.99 -3.95
C VAL A 71 -10.24 -13.59 -3.46
N ILE A 72 -9.24 -12.71 -3.51
CA ILE A 72 -9.43 -11.30 -3.12
C ILE A 72 -10.49 -10.64 -4.00
N GLN A 73 -10.40 -10.87 -5.32
CA GLN A 73 -11.38 -10.33 -6.27
C GLN A 73 -12.80 -10.79 -5.97
N LYS A 74 -12.96 -12.04 -5.61
CA LYS A 74 -14.28 -12.57 -5.29
C LYS A 74 -14.90 -11.92 -4.07
N LYS A 75 -14.06 -11.35 -3.20
CA LYS A 75 -14.54 -10.62 -2.03
C LYS A 75 -14.81 -9.15 -2.34
N GLY A 76 -14.72 -8.75 -3.60
CA GLY A 76 -14.98 -7.37 -4.00
C GLY A 76 -13.82 -6.42 -3.75
N ALA A 77 -12.62 -6.95 -3.68
CA ALA A 77 -11.43 -6.15 -3.37
C ALA A 77 -10.43 -6.16 -4.52
N ILE A 78 -9.57 -5.15 -4.54
CA ILE A 78 -8.46 -5.08 -5.48
C ILE A 78 -7.17 -4.86 -4.69
N VAL A 79 -6.04 -5.15 -5.33
CA VAL A 79 -4.72 -4.99 -4.72
C VAL A 79 -3.95 -3.94 -5.48
N LEU A 80 -3.35 -3.01 -4.76
CA LEU A 80 -2.46 -2.00 -5.32
C LEU A 80 -1.16 -2.03 -4.54
N GLY A 81 -0.04 -2.24 -5.24
CA GLY A 81 1.28 -2.16 -4.62
C GLY A 81 1.89 -0.79 -4.90
N VAL A 82 2.52 -0.19 -3.91
CA VAL A 82 3.11 1.15 -4.04
C VAL A 82 4.53 1.16 -3.52
N SER A 83 5.43 1.71 -4.31
CA SER A 83 6.78 2.03 -3.85
C SER A 83 7.24 3.31 -4.53
N THR A 84 8.43 3.77 -4.18
CA THR A 84 9.00 4.96 -4.81
C THR A 84 9.80 4.62 -6.08
N ASP A 85 9.78 3.36 -6.50
CA ASP A 85 10.44 2.94 -7.73
C ASP A 85 9.74 3.54 -8.95
N SER A 86 10.45 3.60 -10.06
CA SER A 86 9.92 4.17 -11.29
C SER A 86 8.91 3.23 -11.95
N VAL A 87 8.11 3.81 -12.86
CA VAL A 87 7.19 3.01 -13.69
C VAL A 87 7.95 1.92 -14.44
N GLU A 88 9.12 2.25 -14.96
CA GLU A 88 9.92 1.27 -15.69
C GLU A 88 10.36 0.12 -14.81
N SER A 89 10.79 0.41 -13.60
CA SER A 89 11.16 -0.61 -12.63
C SER A 89 9.97 -1.52 -12.32
N HIS A 90 8.80 -0.92 -12.10
CA HIS A 90 7.58 -1.67 -11.85
C HIS A 90 7.22 -2.58 -13.02
N LYS A 91 7.38 -2.09 -14.23
CA LYS A 91 7.10 -2.88 -15.42
C LYS A 91 7.95 -4.14 -15.46
N LYS A 92 9.25 -3.98 -15.21
CA LYS A 92 10.18 -5.12 -15.18
C LYS A 92 9.84 -6.11 -14.07
N PHE A 93 9.50 -5.60 -12.89
CA PHE A 93 9.14 -6.43 -11.74
C PHE A 93 7.90 -7.24 -12.05
N LYS A 94 6.89 -6.57 -12.60
CA LYS A 94 5.63 -7.24 -12.96
C LYS A 94 5.86 -8.34 -13.99
N GLU A 95 6.66 -8.06 -15.02
CA GLU A 95 6.93 -9.03 -16.07
C GLU A 95 7.70 -10.24 -15.52
N LYS A 96 8.69 -9.96 -14.69
CA LYS A 96 9.55 -11.01 -14.16
C LYS A 96 8.78 -12.04 -13.34
N PHE A 97 7.79 -11.61 -12.59
CA PHE A 97 7.04 -12.48 -11.69
C PHE A 97 5.58 -12.66 -12.07
N ASN A 98 5.19 -12.20 -13.24
CA ASN A 98 3.81 -12.33 -13.73
C ASN A 98 2.78 -11.80 -12.74
N LEU A 99 3.04 -10.62 -12.19
CA LEU A 99 2.11 -10.02 -11.24
C LEU A 99 0.83 -9.61 -11.97
N ASN A 100 -0.30 -9.81 -11.33
CA ASN A 100 -1.61 -9.60 -11.96
C ASN A 100 -2.40 -8.46 -11.32
N PHE A 101 -1.71 -7.53 -10.70
CA PHE A 101 -2.33 -6.34 -10.12
C PHE A 101 -1.42 -5.14 -10.39
N PRO A 102 -1.95 -3.91 -10.31
CA PRO A 102 -1.15 -2.73 -10.62
C PRO A 102 -0.07 -2.45 -9.58
N LEU A 103 1.06 -2.00 -10.05
CA LEU A 103 2.11 -1.44 -9.21
C LEU A 103 2.16 0.06 -9.49
N LEU A 104 2.07 0.86 -8.45
CA LEU A 104 1.99 2.32 -8.58
C LEU A 104 3.30 2.98 -8.19
N SER A 105 3.72 3.95 -8.97
CA SER A 105 4.98 4.64 -8.76
C SER A 105 4.77 5.94 -8.02
N ASP A 106 5.32 6.05 -6.81
CA ASP A 106 5.28 7.27 -6.01
C ASP A 106 6.68 7.89 -5.96
N ALA A 107 7.24 8.17 -7.14
CA ALA A 107 8.59 8.71 -7.22
C ALA A 107 8.75 10.03 -6.48
N ASP A 108 7.69 10.83 -6.40
CA ASP A 108 7.71 12.11 -5.68
C ASP A 108 7.60 11.95 -4.18
N LYS A 109 7.33 10.76 -3.69
CA LYS A 109 7.22 10.46 -2.26
C LYS A 109 6.03 11.15 -1.56
N LYS A 110 5.10 11.70 -2.31
CA LYS A 110 3.95 12.39 -1.73
C LYS A 110 3.01 11.44 -1.02
N VAL A 111 2.76 10.30 -1.64
CA VAL A 111 1.79 9.33 -1.10
C VAL A 111 2.38 8.59 0.08
N VAL A 112 3.64 8.17 0.00
CA VAL A 112 4.27 7.49 1.13
C VAL A 112 4.34 8.40 2.35
N ASN A 113 4.50 9.71 2.14
CA ASN A 113 4.46 10.67 3.24
C ASN A 113 3.03 10.86 3.76
N ALA A 114 2.05 10.96 2.87
CA ALA A 114 0.66 11.13 3.28
C ALA A 114 0.16 9.95 4.11
N TYR A 115 0.63 8.76 3.79
CA TYR A 115 0.23 7.56 4.53
C TYR A 115 1.14 7.26 5.73
N GLY A 116 2.16 8.10 5.96
CA GLY A 116 3.02 7.95 7.12
C GLY A 116 3.95 6.75 7.10
N VAL A 117 4.26 6.24 5.91
CA VAL A 117 5.11 5.03 5.79
C VAL A 117 6.55 5.36 5.37
N TRP A 118 6.86 6.63 5.09
CA TRP A 118 8.21 7.07 4.74
C TRP A 118 8.92 7.39 6.03
N LYS A 119 9.86 6.54 6.41
CA LYS A 119 10.46 6.61 7.75
C LYS A 119 11.97 6.48 7.72
N GLU A 120 12.59 6.94 8.78
CA GLU A 120 14.01 6.76 8.97
C GLU A 120 14.28 5.31 9.35
N LYS A 121 15.25 4.70 8.68
CA LYS A 121 15.68 3.33 8.94
C LYS A 121 17.17 3.34 9.25
N ALA A 122 17.64 2.31 9.93
CA ALA A 122 19.05 2.16 10.24
C ALA A 122 19.54 0.79 9.80
N LEU A 123 20.71 0.75 9.17
CA LEU A 123 21.34 -0.50 8.75
C LEU A 123 22.82 -0.35 8.89
N TYR A 124 23.45 -1.22 9.71
CA TYR A 124 24.89 -1.19 9.96
C TYR A 124 25.37 0.21 10.41
N GLY A 125 24.60 0.83 11.31
CA GLY A 125 24.97 2.13 11.82
C GLY A 125 24.68 3.31 10.91
N ARG A 126 24.16 3.07 9.71
CA ARG A 126 23.80 4.11 8.77
C ARG A 126 22.31 4.38 8.84
N LYS A 127 21.96 5.66 8.81
CA LYS A 127 20.55 6.06 8.76
C LYS A 127 20.19 6.44 7.34
N TYR A 128 18.98 6.06 6.93
CA TYR A 128 18.46 6.41 5.61
C TYR A 128 16.95 6.45 5.66
N MET A 129 16.33 7.12 4.69
CA MET A 129 14.87 7.17 4.60
C MET A 129 14.39 6.08 3.68
N GLY A 130 13.30 5.43 4.07
CA GLY A 130 12.72 4.38 3.25
C GLY A 130 11.31 4.06 3.68
N ILE A 131 10.67 3.16 2.93
CA ILE A 131 9.30 2.75 3.22
C ILE A 131 9.32 1.67 4.30
N GLU A 132 8.53 1.90 5.36
CA GLU A 132 8.23 0.84 6.32
C GLU A 132 7.11 0.02 5.72
N ARG A 133 7.34 -1.28 5.53
CA ARG A 133 6.36 -2.17 4.90
C ARG A 133 5.04 -2.11 5.67
N THR A 134 4.00 -1.63 5.02
CA THR A 134 2.70 -1.37 5.65
C THR A 134 1.59 -1.66 4.67
N THR A 135 0.52 -2.28 5.15
CA THR A 135 -0.67 -2.53 4.33
C THR A 135 -1.87 -1.84 4.95
N PHE A 136 -2.63 -1.17 4.13
CA PHE A 136 -3.90 -0.56 4.52
C PHE A 136 -5.02 -1.28 3.80
N VAL A 137 -6.03 -1.72 4.55
CA VAL A 137 -7.26 -2.23 3.95
C VAL A 137 -8.26 -1.09 4.01
N ILE A 138 -8.75 -0.68 2.84
CA ILE A 138 -9.65 0.47 2.70
C ILE A 138 -11.01 -0.06 2.29
N ASP A 139 -12.07 0.41 2.95
CA ASP A 139 -13.42 -0.07 2.65
C ASP A 139 -14.03 0.63 1.43
N GLU A 140 -15.24 0.24 1.09
CA GLU A 140 -15.92 0.75 -0.10
C GLU A 140 -16.21 2.24 -0.04
N ASN A 141 -16.17 2.82 1.15
CA ASN A 141 -16.42 4.24 1.35
C ASN A 141 -15.14 5.06 1.40
N GLY A 142 -13.98 4.43 1.21
CA GLY A 142 -12.72 5.14 1.24
C GLY A 142 -12.15 5.34 2.63
N LYS A 143 -12.66 4.62 3.61
CA LYS A 143 -12.15 4.71 4.98
C LYS A 143 -11.25 3.52 5.29
N ILE A 144 -10.27 3.75 6.14
CA ILE A 144 -9.33 2.71 6.53
C ILE A 144 -10.04 1.72 7.45
N LYS A 145 -10.08 0.47 7.02
CA LYS A 145 -10.68 -0.61 7.79
C LYS A 145 -9.66 -1.30 8.69
N ARG A 146 -8.42 -1.39 8.23
CA ARG A 146 -7.36 -2.03 8.98
C ARG A 146 -6.01 -1.49 8.55
N VAL A 147 -5.07 -1.40 9.50
CA VAL A 147 -3.69 -1.04 9.22
C VAL A 147 -2.78 -2.16 9.72
N PHE A 148 -1.87 -2.60 8.88
CA PHE A 148 -0.85 -3.57 9.25
C PHE A 148 0.51 -2.90 9.12
N PRO A 149 1.06 -2.31 10.20
CA PRO A 149 2.39 -1.70 10.14
C PRO A 149 3.47 -2.76 10.30
N LYS A 150 4.67 -2.45 9.84
CA LYS A 150 5.83 -3.32 10.02
C LYS A 150 5.53 -4.76 9.62
N VAL A 151 5.01 -4.93 8.43
CA VAL A 151 4.51 -6.21 7.95
C VAL A 151 5.62 -7.27 7.89
N LYS A 152 5.31 -8.44 8.42
CA LYS A 152 6.09 -9.66 8.18
C LYS A 152 5.39 -10.39 7.05
N VAL A 153 6.14 -10.69 5.99
CA VAL A 153 5.54 -11.22 4.78
C VAL A 153 4.89 -12.59 5.00
N ASP A 154 5.52 -13.44 5.82
CA ASP A 154 4.97 -14.78 6.09
C ASP A 154 3.62 -14.66 6.80
N GLY A 155 2.59 -15.24 6.18
CA GLY A 155 1.25 -15.23 6.73
C GLY A 155 0.47 -13.95 6.51
N HIS A 156 1.09 -12.94 5.90
CA HIS A 156 0.43 -11.65 5.73
C HIS A 156 -0.78 -11.71 4.80
N TYR A 157 -0.69 -12.50 3.73
CA TYR A 157 -1.81 -12.66 2.81
C TYR A 157 -3.06 -13.12 3.57
N ASP A 158 -2.90 -14.10 4.46
CA ASP A 158 -4.01 -14.61 5.25
C ASP A 158 -4.57 -13.56 6.18
N GLU A 159 -3.70 -12.75 6.79
CA GLU A 159 -4.14 -11.65 7.65
C GLU A 159 -5.01 -10.66 6.88
N VAL A 160 -4.57 -10.30 5.68
CA VAL A 160 -5.31 -9.36 4.85
C VAL A 160 -6.64 -9.96 4.42
N LEU A 161 -6.61 -11.22 3.99
CA LEU A 161 -7.82 -11.89 3.53
C LEU A 161 -8.89 -11.93 4.61
N ALA A 162 -8.48 -12.11 5.86
CA ALA A 162 -9.42 -12.14 6.99
C ALA A 162 -10.15 -10.81 7.20
N GLU A 163 -9.61 -9.71 6.68
CA GLU A 163 -10.24 -8.38 6.81
C GLU A 163 -11.13 -8.03 5.63
N LEU A 164 -11.22 -8.89 4.65
CA LEU A 164 -12.05 -8.67 3.47
C LEU A 164 -13.36 -9.44 3.59
#